data_2900febc24d1bfc6e762b86cec8bd0ed
#
_entry.id   2900febc24d1bfc6e762b86cec8bd0ed
#
_cell.length_a   1.000
_cell.length_b   1.000
_cell.length_c   1.000
_cell.angle_alpha   90.00
_cell.angle_beta   90.00
_cell.angle_gamma   90.00
#
_symmetry.space_group_name_H-M   'P 1'
#
loop_
_entity.id
_entity.type
_entity.pdbx_description
1 polymer ?
#
loop_
_entity_poly.entity_id
_entity_poly.type
_entity_poly.pdbx_seq_one_letter_code
_entity_poly.pdbx_strand_id
1 'polypeptide(L)'
;LCLGKKDELIEGPFQLNASLQHEHGHWTSGQAELRSPGGSIKRLTLLSKVFSILNVTDMFSGTSLQDMAQKGFKYSSLDIESTVQEGRLFIDQAVVKGDGLTLFARGGLDLDTMETDMTLLVSPFKTVDRLIASVPILGKALVGKNTALVTIPFGVTGRMPDPDIQLLPAQAVSESILNLVTNTLKLPFTILSPMMEKEK
;
A
#
# COMPACT_ATOMS: atom_id res chain seq x y z
N LEU A 1 15.46 6.81 -18.39
CA LEU A 1 15.22 5.38 -18.12
C LEU A 1 14.16 4.91 -19.10
N CYS A 2 14.54 4.15 -20.15
CA CYS A 2 13.56 3.47 -20.99
C CYS A 2 13.07 2.22 -20.25
N LEU A 3 11.94 2.31 -19.58
CA LEU A 3 11.19 1.15 -19.13
C LEU A 3 10.64 0.49 -20.41
N GLY A 4 11.20 -0.66 -20.76
CA GLY A 4 10.92 -1.33 -22.03
C GLY A 4 9.44 -1.68 -22.18
N LYS A 5 8.94 -1.56 -23.39
CA LYS A 5 7.54 -1.73 -23.84
C LYS A 5 6.84 -3.06 -23.45
N LYS A 6 7.53 -4.02 -22.88
CA LYS A 6 6.95 -5.32 -22.50
C LYS A 6 6.54 -5.46 -21.05
N ASP A 7 6.93 -4.52 -20.17
CA ASP A 7 6.78 -4.63 -18.73
C ASP A 7 6.37 -3.30 -18.06
N GLU A 8 5.48 -2.55 -18.68
CA GLU A 8 4.94 -1.32 -18.08
C GLU A 8 4.19 -1.67 -16.80
N LEU A 9 4.85 -1.45 -15.66
CA LEU A 9 4.28 -1.63 -14.32
C LEU A 9 3.19 -0.60 -14.04
N ILE A 10 3.40 0.62 -14.53
CA ILE A 10 2.53 1.77 -14.30
C ILE A 10 2.26 2.42 -15.66
N GLU A 11 1.00 2.58 -16.01
CA GLU A 11 0.54 3.33 -17.16
C GLU A 11 -0.04 4.67 -16.73
N GLY A 12 0.20 5.70 -17.53
CA GLY A 12 -0.31 7.05 -17.32
C GLY A 12 0.82 8.08 -17.31
N PRO A 13 0.48 9.36 -17.26
CA PRO A 13 1.46 10.42 -17.13
C PRO A 13 2.06 10.40 -15.71
N PHE A 14 3.38 10.56 -15.61
CA PHE A 14 4.04 10.71 -14.32
C PHE A 14 5.18 11.72 -14.42
N GLN A 15 5.46 12.35 -13.29
CA GLN A 15 6.59 13.24 -13.08
C GLN A 15 7.50 12.62 -12.04
N LEU A 16 8.76 12.42 -12.42
CA LEU A 16 9.81 11.96 -11.51
C LEU A 16 10.82 13.08 -11.33
N ASN A 17 11.03 13.52 -10.09
CA ASN A 17 12.10 14.39 -9.67
C ASN A 17 13.03 13.56 -8.79
N ALA A 18 14.30 13.45 -9.17
CA ALA A 18 15.25 12.68 -8.39
C ALA A 18 16.62 13.37 -8.38
N SER A 19 17.25 13.36 -7.21
CA SER A 19 18.64 13.76 -7.02
C SER A 19 19.32 12.66 -6.23
N LEU A 20 20.15 11.86 -6.90
CA LEU A 20 20.78 10.66 -6.35
C LEU A 20 22.30 10.75 -6.49
N GLN A 21 23.02 10.35 -5.46
CA GLN A 21 24.49 10.25 -5.45
C GLN A 21 24.90 8.79 -5.51
N HIS A 22 25.88 8.50 -6.33
CA HIS A 22 26.39 7.16 -6.53
C HIS A 22 27.92 7.19 -6.44
N GLU A 23 28.47 6.44 -5.49
CA GLU A 23 29.90 6.36 -5.27
C GLU A 23 30.35 4.91 -5.12
N HIS A 24 31.49 4.57 -5.72
CA HIS A 24 32.11 3.24 -5.63
C HIS A 24 31.17 2.05 -5.97
N GLY A 25 30.21 2.24 -6.87
CA GLY A 25 29.28 1.19 -7.26
C GLY A 25 28.00 1.11 -6.41
N HIS A 26 27.84 1.96 -5.41
CA HIS A 26 26.69 1.96 -4.49
C HIS A 26 25.97 3.31 -4.47
N TRP A 27 24.66 3.26 -4.26
CA TRP A 27 23.85 4.46 -4.01
C TRP A 27 24.10 4.94 -2.57
N THR A 28 24.64 6.13 -2.41
CA THR A 28 25.05 6.63 -1.08
C THR A 28 24.01 7.51 -0.45
N SER A 29 23.41 8.42 -1.22
CA SER A 29 22.40 9.34 -0.72
C SER A 29 21.53 9.87 -1.84
N GLY A 30 20.36 10.42 -1.46
CA GLY A 30 19.52 11.12 -2.40
C GLY A 30 18.06 11.19 -2.00
N GLN A 31 17.30 11.83 -2.87
CA GLN A 31 15.85 11.97 -2.73
C GLN A 31 15.19 11.75 -4.08
N ALA A 32 14.01 11.16 -4.06
CA ALA A 32 13.20 11.00 -5.25
C ALA A 32 11.71 11.21 -4.93
N GLU A 33 11.05 11.89 -5.83
CA GLU A 33 9.62 12.16 -5.78
C GLU A 33 8.98 11.71 -7.08
N LEU A 34 7.96 10.85 -6.98
CA LEU A 34 7.17 10.40 -8.11
C LEU A 34 5.72 10.83 -7.92
N ARG A 35 5.18 11.57 -8.88
CA ARG A 35 3.79 12.00 -8.91
C ARG A 35 3.11 11.59 -10.21
N SER A 36 1.83 11.20 -10.10
CA SER A 36 0.98 10.93 -11.24
C SER A 36 -0.45 11.40 -10.98
N PRO A 37 -1.07 12.15 -11.91
CA PRO A 37 -2.44 12.62 -11.78
C PRO A 37 -3.49 11.56 -12.15
N GLY A 38 -3.08 10.33 -12.45
CA GLY A 38 -3.94 9.21 -12.75
C GLY A 38 -3.34 8.24 -13.74
N GLY A 39 -3.82 6.99 -13.69
CA GLY A 39 -3.32 5.92 -14.55
C GLY A 39 -3.78 4.54 -14.11
N SER A 40 -3.00 3.52 -14.44
CA SER A 40 -3.21 2.16 -13.99
C SER A 40 -1.91 1.44 -13.63
N ILE A 41 -1.97 0.60 -12.60
CA ILE A 41 -0.89 -0.30 -12.20
C ILE A 41 -1.23 -1.69 -12.72
N LYS A 42 -0.45 -2.23 -13.65
CA LYS A 42 -0.76 -3.51 -14.33
C LYS A 42 -0.22 -4.74 -13.63
N ARG A 43 0.92 -4.65 -12.97
CA ARG A 43 1.48 -5.77 -12.19
C ARG A 43 1.04 -5.66 -10.74
N LEU A 44 0.05 -6.45 -10.39
CA LEU A 44 -0.64 -6.38 -9.11
C LEU A 44 -0.25 -7.51 -8.15
N THR A 45 0.94 -8.13 -8.28
CA THR A 45 1.33 -9.26 -7.42
C THR A 45 1.11 -8.93 -5.95
N LEU A 46 1.57 -7.80 -5.48
CA LEU A 46 1.38 -7.33 -4.11
C LEU A 46 -0.10 -7.11 -3.78
N LEU A 47 -0.83 -6.38 -4.62
CA LEU A 47 -2.26 -6.12 -4.39
C LEU A 47 -3.10 -7.40 -4.50
N SER A 48 -2.76 -8.32 -5.39
CA SER A 48 -3.44 -9.62 -5.51
C SER A 48 -3.29 -10.44 -4.23
N LYS A 49 -2.09 -10.46 -3.63
CA LYS A 49 -1.85 -11.11 -2.34
C LYS A 49 -2.68 -10.46 -1.22
N VAL A 50 -2.68 -9.12 -1.14
CA VAL A 50 -3.49 -8.36 -0.18
C VAL A 50 -4.97 -8.70 -0.33
N PHE A 51 -5.50 -8.67 -1.55
CA PHE A 51 -6.92 -8.98 -1.80
C PHE A 51 -7.27 -10.44 -1.51
N SER A 52 -6.35 -11.36 -1.74
CA SER A 52 -6.53 -12.77 -1.38
C SER A 52 -6.65 -12.96 0.13
N ILE A 53 -5.83 -12.27 0.92
CA ILE A 53 -5.89 -12.30 2.40
C ILE A 53 -7.22 -11.71 2.90
N LEU A 54 -7.68 -10.64 2.28
CA LEU A 54 -8.93 -9.97 2.67
C LEU A 54 -10.19 -10.74 2.25
N ASN A 55 -10.06 -11.77 1.40
CA ASN A 55 -11.18 -12.52 0.79
C ASN A 55 -12.25 -11.59 0.18
N VAL A 56 -11.81 -10.53 -0.48
CA VAL A 56 -12.63 -9.39 -0.91
C VAL A 56 -13.09 -9.49 -2.37
N THR A 57 -13.54 -10.65 -2.79
CA THR A 57 -14.11 -10.80 -4.15
C THR A 57 -15.34 -9.89 -4.38
N ASP A 58 -16.06 -9.53 -3.30
CA ASP A 58 -17.32 -8.78 -3.39
C ASP A 58 -17.23 -7.29 -3.00
N MET A 59 -16.05 -6.82 -2.56
CA MET A 59 -15.90 -5.44 -2.05
C MET A 59 -15.86 -4.37 -3.12
N PHE A 60 -15.46 -4.74 -4.32
CA PHE A 60 -15.37 -3.83 -5.45
C PHE A 60 -16.65 -3.96 -6.29
N SER A 61 -17.69 -3.20 -5.94
CA SER A 61 -18.92 -3.17 -6.75
C SER A 61 -18.58 -2.70 -8.18
N GLY A 62 -18.60 -3.64 -9.11
CA GLY A 62 -18.44 -3.38 -10.54
C GLY A 62 -17.05 -3.66 -11.13
N THR A 63 -16.05 -3.97 -10.30
CA THR A 63 -14.73 -4.36 -10.82
C THR A 63 -14.32 -5.65 -10.14
N SER A 64 -14.35 -6.77 -10.87
CA SER A 64 -13.91 -8.06 -10.34
C SER A 64 -12.38 -8.09 -10.22
N LEU A 65 -11.83 -8.97 -9.35
CA LEU A 65 -10.39 -9.23 -9.33
C LEU A 65 -9.85 -9.65 -10.70
N GLN A 66 -10.69 -10.30 -11.53
CA GLN A 66 -10.36 -10.66 -12.92
C GLN A 66 -10.24 -9.41 -13.80
N ASP A 67 -11.13 -8.42 -13.63
CA ASP A 67 -11.01 -7.13 -14.33
C ASP A 67 -9.75 -6.38 -13.92
N MET A 68 -9.40 -6.38 -12.63
CA MET A 68 -8.18 -5.76 -12.13
C MET A 68 -6.93 -6.50 -12.64
N ALA A 69 -6.96 -7.82 -12.70
CA ALA A 69 -5.86 -8.61 -13.25
C ALA A 69 -5.64 -8.37 -14.76
N GLN A 70 -6.70 -8.11 -15.51
CA GLN A 70 -6.64 -7.86 -16.96
C GLN A 70 -6.40 -6.38 -17.31
N LYS A 71 -7.07 -5.46 -16.60
CA LYS A 71 -7.07 -4.01 -16.91
C LYS A 71 -6.13 -3.21 -16.02
N GLY A 72 -5.56 -3.83 -14.98
CA GLY A 72 -4.78 -3.17 -13.95
C GLY A 72 -5.65 -2.45 -12.90
N PHE A 73 -4.99 -2.00 -11.83
CA PHE A 73 -5.59 -1.19 -10.78
C PHE A 73 -5.55 0.29 -11.19
N LYS A 74 -6.73 0.85 -11.44
CA LYS A 74 -6.87 2.26 -11.82
C LYS A 74 -6.71 3.15 -10.60
N TYR A 75 -5.96 4.23 -10.76
CA TYR A 75 -5.76 5.24 -9.73
C TYR A 75 -6.01 6.66 -10.28
N SER A 76 -6.46 7.55 -9.42
CA SER A 76 -6.72 8.97 -9.71
C SER A 76 -5.59 9.88 -9.24
N SER A 77 -4.75 9.41 -8.31
CA SER A 77 -3.48 10.07 -7.98
C SER A 77 -2.50 9.05 -7.38
N LEU A 78 -1.23 9.27 -7.63
CA LEU A 78 -0.11 8.56 -7.02
C LEU A 78 0.92 9.61 -6.61
N ASP A 79 1.32 9.58 -5.33
CA ASP A 79 2.33 10.44 -4.76
C ASP A 79 3.28 9.58 -3.92
N ILE A 80 4.57 9.56 -4.29
CA ILE A 80 5.60 8.81 -3.58
C ILE A 80 6.77 9.75 -3.31
N GLU A 81 7.19 9.82 -2.06
CA GLU A 81 8.41 10.50 -1.62
C GLU A 81 9.35 9.46 -1.02
N SER A 82 10.61 9.54 -1.37
CA SER A 82 11.61 8.58 -0.94
C SER A 82 12.99 9.21 -0.76
N THR A 83 13.74 8.61 0.15
CA THR A 83 15.13 9.00 0.46
C THR A 83 16.03 7.78 0.29
N VAL A 84 17.21 7.97 -0.28
CA VAL A 84 18.26 6.95 -0.34
C VAL A 84 19.33 7.28 0.68
N GLN A 85 19.70 6.31 1.49
CA GLN A 85 20.81 6.40 2.47
C GLN A 85 21.53 5.06 2.52
N GLU A 86 22.84 5.08 2.33
CA GLU A 86 23.72 3.91 2.48
C GLU A 86 23.21 2.63 1.77
N GLY A 87 22.84 2.74 0.49
CA GLY A 87 22.35 1.61 -0.30
C GLY A 87 20.90 1.22 -0.03
N ARG A 88 20.20 1.93 0.84
CA ARG A 88 18.81 1.65 1.20
C ARG A 88 17.88 2.76 0.72
N LEU A 89 16.82 2.37 0.02
CA LEU A 89 15.72 3.25 -0.36
C LEU A 89 14.67 3.22 0.75
N PHE A 90 14.40 4.36 1.35
CA PHE A 90 13.30 4.56 2.27
C PHE A 90 12.13 5.20 1.54
N ILE A 91 10.99 4.55 1.55
CA ILE A 91 9.71 5.15 1.16
C ILE A 91 9.22 5.94 2.36
N ASP A 92 9.42 7.26 2.32
CA ASP A 92 9.04 8.17 3.40
C ASP A 92 7.53 8.29 3.47
N GLN A 93 6.89 8.36 2.31
CA GLN A 93 5.46 8.23 2.13
C GLN A 93 5.12 7.76 0.71
N ALA A 94 4.11 6.92 0.61
CA ALA A 94 3.47 6.58 -0.65
C ALA A 94 1.96 6.60 -0.46
N VAL A 95 1.26 7.33 -1.32
CA VAL A 95 -0.20 7.43 -1.33
C VAL A 95 -0.70 7.16 -2.73
N VAL A 96 -1.57 6.16 -2.87
CA VAL A 96 -2.24 5.84 -4.13
C VAL A 96 -3.74 5.89 -3.93
N LYS A 97 -4.41 6.87 -4.51
CA LYS A 97 -5.88 6.97 -4.51
C LYS A 97 -6.43 6.22 -5.70
N GLY A 98 -6.92 5.02 -5.45
CA GLY A 98 -7.48 4.15 -6.48
C GLY A 98 -8.99 4.17 -6.54
N ASP A 99 -9.53 3.39 -7.48
CA ASP A 99 -10.97 3.18 -7.60
C ASP A 99 -11.45 2.26 -6.47
N GLY A 100 -12.16 2.83 -5.52
CA GLY A 100 -12.74 2.12 -4.37
C GLY A 100 -11.82 1.95 -3.15
N LEU A 101 -10.54 2.34 -3.20
CA LEU A 101 -9.63 2.30 -2.04
C LEU A 101 -8.49 3.32 -2.15
N THR A 102 -7.90 3.65 -0.99
CA THR A 102 -6.61 4.34 -0.92
C THR A 102 -5.58 3.43 -0.28
N LEU A 103 -4.38 3.41 -0.85
CA LEU A 103 -3.21 2.73 -0.33
C LEU A 103 -2.25 3.75 0.28
N PHE A 104 -1.69 3.41 1.43
CA PHE A 104 -0.61 4.16 2.06
C PHE A 104 0.53 3.18 2.33
N ALA A 105 1.75 3.55 1.99
CA ALA A 105 2.90 2.71 2.30
C ALA A 105 4.04 3.54 2.87
N ARG A 106 4.82 2.91 3.75
CA ARG A 106 6.05 3.42 4.32
C ARG A 106 6.97 2.26 4.67
N GLY A 107 8.28 2.44 4.51
CA GLY A 107 9.26 1.42 4.86
C GLY A 107 10.52 1.51 4.05
N GLY A 108 11.28 0.42 3.95
CA GLY A 108 12.57 0.37 3.29
C GLY A 108 12.72 -0.75 2.28
N LEU A 109 13.58 -0.53 1.32
CA LEU A 109 14.05 -1.49 0.35
C LEU A 109 15.58 -1.42 0.28
N ASP A 110 16.25 -2.51 0.54
CA ASP A 110 17.68 -2.65 0.31
C ASP A 110 17.92 -2.78 -1.21
N LEU A 111 18.75 -1.90 -1.76
CA LEU A 111 18.96 -1.81 -3.21
C LEU A 111 19.92 -2.88 -3.75
N ASP A 112 20.73 -3.49 -2.89
CA ASP A 112 21.67 -4.55 -3.27
C ASP A 112 21.01 -5.93 -3.18
N THR A 113 20.31 -6.20 -2.09
CA THR A 113 19.66 -7.51 -1.84
C THR A 113 18.24 -7.58 -2.38
N MET A 114 17.61 -6.43 -2.63
CA MET A 114 16.19 -6.29 -2.95
C MET A 114 15.26 -6.75 -1.81
N GLU A 115 15.76 -6.82 -0.59
CA GLU A 115 14.94 -7.12 0.58
C GLU A 115 14.15 -5.89 1.00
N THR A 116 12.89 -6.10 1.31
CA THR A 116 11.96 -5.05 1.73
C THR A 116 11.39 -5.31 3.11
N ASP A 117 11.15 -4.22 3.83
CA ASP A 117 10.40 -4.17 5.09
C ASP A 117 9.54 -2.91 5.08
N MET A 118 8.26 -3.09 4.76
CA MET A 118 7.31 -1.98 4.61
C MET A 118 6.00 -2.27 5.33
N THR A 119 5.36 -1.21 5.78
CA THR A 119 3.96 -1.22 6.22
C THR A 119 3.09 -0.67 5.10
N LEU A 120 2.06 -1.43 4.72
CA LEU A 120 1.04 -1.04 3.77
C LEU A 120 -0.29 -0.92 4.50
N LEU A 121 -0.97 0.21 4.37
CA LEU A 121 -2.33 0.41 4.87
C LEU A 121 -3.29 0.47 3.70
N VAL A 122 -4.36 -0.29 3.78
CA VAL A 122 -5.43 -0.34 2.78
C VAL A 122 -6.70 0.27 3.38
N SER A 123 -7.17 1.37 2.80
CA SER A 123 -8.36 2.08 3.24
C SER A 123 -9.43 2.04 2.14
N PRO A 124 -10.39 1.12 2.19
CA PRO A 124 -11.48 1.06 1.25
C PRO A 124 -12.50 2.19 1.49
N PHE A 125 -13.04 2.77 0.42
CA PHE A 125 -14.01 3.88 0.50
C PHE A 125 -15.44 3.43 0.78
N LYS A 126 -15.76 2.14 0.69
CA LYS A 126 -17.14 1.65 0.79
C LYS A 126 -17.41 0.91 2.08
N THR A 127 -18.48 1.34 2.68
CA THR A 127 -19.25 0.83 3.84
C THR A 127 -18.68 -0.37 4.62
N VAL A 128 -18.39 -0.06 5.85
CA VAL A 128 -17.91 -0.95 6.92
C VAL A 128 -18.70 -2.27 7.06
N ASP A 129 -20.01 -2.26 6.75
CA ASP A 129 -20.89 -3.40 6.99
C ASP A 129 -20.52 -4.68 6.21
N ARG A 130 -20.04 -4.53 4.98
CA ARG A 130 -19.61 -5.69 4.16
C ARG A 130 -18.21 -6.17 4.47
N LEU A 131 -17.32 -5.25 4.89
CA LEU A 131 -15.95 -5.58 5.28
C LEU A 131 -15.90 -6.44 6.54
N ILE A 132 -16.71 -6.08 7.55
CA ILE A 132 -16.76 -6.79 8.82
C ILE A 132 -17.31 -8.20 8.64
N ALA A 133 -18.23 -8.40 7.70
CA ALA A 133 -18.79 -9.71 7.40
C ALA A 133 -17.83 -10.65 6.64
N SER A 134 -16.88 -10.09 5.91
CA SER A 134 -15.98 -10.86 5.00
C SER A 134 -14.66 -11.28 5.65
N VAL A 135 -14.27 -10.65 6.76
CA VAL A 135 -13.02 -11.00 7.45
C VAL A 135 -13.37 -11.82 8.72
N PRO A 136 -13.15 -13.14 8.71
CA PRO A 136 -13.59 -14.04 9.79
C PRO A 136 -13.02 -13.72 11.18
N ILE A 137 -11.99 -12.89 11.24
CA ILE A 137 -11.18 -12.60 12.44
C ILE A 137 -11.54 -11.26 13.10
N LEU A 138 -12.38 -10.45 12.45
CA LEU A 138 -12.75 -9.14 12.98
C LEU A 138 -14.00 -9.29 13.86
N GLY A 139 -13.75 -9.49 15.16
CA GLY A 139 -14.83 -9.55 16.16
C GLY A 139 -15.72 -8.31 16.14
N LYS A 140 -16.98 -8.47 16.53
CA LYS A 140 -18.11 -7.53 16.56
C LYS A 140 -17.89 -6.17 17.28
N ALA A 141 -16.65 -5.82 17.64
CA ALA A 141 -16.34 -4.78 18.62
C ALA A 141 -16.25 -3.35 18.10
N LEU A 142 -16.35 -3.09 16.78
CA LEU A 142 -16.04 -1.77 16.24
C LEU A 142 -17.16 -1.09 15.44
N VAL A 143 -18.40 -1.51 15.56
CA VAL A 143 -19.52 -0.80 14.94
C VAL A 143 -20.02 0.30 15.88
N GLY A 144 -19.21 1.37 15.99
CA GLY A 144 -19.71 2.64 16.52
C GLY A 144 -20.38 3.44 15.40
N LYS A 145 -21.44 4.19 15.71
CA LYS A 145 -22.28 4.97 14.80
C LYS A 145 -21.57 6.15 14.09
N ASN A 146 -20.24 6.19 14.03
CA ASN A 146 -19.48 7.23 13.35
C ASN A 146 -18.94 6.69 12.05
N THR A 147 -19.06 7.47 10.99
CA THR A 147 -18.46 7.30 9.66
C THR A 147 -16.93 7.36 9.73
N ALA A 148 -16.31 6.45 10.45
CA ALA A 148 -14.87 6.29 10.49
C ALA A 148 -14.42 5.45 9.29
N LEU A 149 -13.39 5.91 8.60
CA LEU A 149 -12.79 5.14 7.52
C LEU A 149 -12.06 3.93 8.12
N VAL A 150 -12.33 2.76 7.57
CA VAL A 150 -11.65 1.53 7.99
C VAL A 150 -10.32 1.42 7.28
N THR A 151 -9.26 1.14 8.03
CA THR A 151 -7.91 0.96 7.49
C THR A 151 -7.35 -0.37 7.98
N ILE A 152 -6.83 -1.17 7.05
CA ILE A 152 -6.33 -2.52 7.31
C ILE A 152 -4.81 -2.51 7.09
N PRO A 153 -4.01 -2.81 8.14
CA PRO A 153 -2.56 -2.81 8.06
C PRO A 153 -2.00 -4.17 7.61
N PHE A 154 -0.99 -4.11 6.72
CA PHE A 154 -0.21 -5.24 6.26
C PHE A 154 1.28 -4.97 6.41
N GLY A 155 2.03 -5.98 6.82
CA GLY A 155 3.47 -6.06 6.69
C GLY A 155 3.82 -6.63 5.32
N VAL A 156 4.79 -6.02 4.66
CA VAL A 156 5.36 -6.45 3.39
C VAL A 156 6.84 -6.68 3.61
N THR A 157 7.28 -7.93 3.65
CA THR A 157 8.65 -8.31 3.98
C THR A 157 9.22 -9.29 2.96
N GLY A 158 10.55 -9.42 2.93
CA GLY A 158 11.24 -10.35 2.02
C GLY A 158 11.64 -9.70 0.70
N ARG A 159 11.94 -10.54 -0.29
CA ARG A 159 12.62 -10.09 -1.50
C ARG A 159 11.67 -9.69 -2.62
N MET A 160 11.88 -8.47 -3.16
CA MET A 160 11.17 -8.03 -4.36
C MET A 160 11.63 -8.81 -5.61
N PRO A 161 10.76 -9.12 -6.57
CA PRO A 161 9.39 -8.60 -6.74
C PRO A 161 8.28 -9.46 -6.13
N ASP A 162 8.59 -10.46 -5.32
CA ASP A 162 7.60 -11.40 -4.76
C ASP A 162 7.69 -11.46 -3.21
N PRO A 163 7.39 -10.35 -2.50
CA PRO A 163 7.48 -10.30 -1.04
C PRO A 163 6.39 -11.10 -0.35
N ASP A 164 6.63 -11.43 0.91
CA ASP A 164 5.63 -11.98 1.81
C ASP A 164 4.73 -10.86 2.34
N ILE A 165 3.43 -11.17 2.50
CA ILE A 165 2.43 -10.23 3.00
C ILE A 165 1.65 -10.88 4.14
N GLN A 166 1.53 -10.16 5.25
CA GLN A 166 0.78 -10.60 6.41
C GLN A 166 -0.01 -9.46 7.04
N LEU A 167 -1.14 -9.79 7.68
CA LEU A 167 -1.88 -8.83 8.49
C LEU A 167 -1.05 -8.42 9.70
N LEU A 168 -1.00 -7.12 9.97
CA LEU A 168 -0.34 -6.60 11.17
C LEU A 168 -1.35 -6.30 12.27
N PRO A 169 -0.98 -6.52 13.55
CA PRO A 169 -1.75 -5.98 14.66
C PRO A 169 -1.68 -4.45 14.66
N ALA A 170 -2.76 -3.78 15.11
CA ALA A 170 -2.81 -2.31 15.13
C ALA A 170 -1.65 -1.67 15.89
N GLN A 171 -1.16 -2.34 16.92
CA GLN A 171 -0.04 -1.88 17.75
C GLN A 171 1.32 -1.88 17.02
N ALA A 172 1.44 -2.65 15.94
CA ALA A 172 2.65 -2.68 15.10
C ALA A 172 2.70 -1.52 14.08
N VAL A 173 1.61 -0.77 13.95
CA VAL A 173 1.53 0.35 13.01
C VAL A 173 2.16 1.59 13.62
N SER A 174 3.17 2.16 12.95
CA SER A 174 3.86 3.33 13.46
C SER A 174 3.00 4.60 13.40
N GLU A 175 3.22 5.52 14.34
CA GLU A 175 2.53 6.82 14.35
C GLU A 175 2.74 7.62 13.07
N SER A 176 3.90 7.47 12.44
CA SER A 176 4.24 8.21 11.22
C SER A 176 3.33 7.85 10.04
N ILE A 177 2.99 6.57 9.87
CA ILE A 177 2.07 6.16 8.80
C ILE A 177 0.62 6.50 9.18
N LEU A 178 0.26 6.50 10.47
CA LEU A 178 -1.05 6.94 10.95
C LEU A 178 -1.27 8.42 10.67
N ASN A 179 -0.25 9.24 10.89
CA ASN A 179 -0.28 10.66 10.57
C ASN A 179 -0.42 10.91 9.06
N LEU A 180 0.22 10.09 8.22
CA LEU A 180 0.05 10.15 6.77
C LEU A 180 -1.42 9.90 6.38
N VAL A 181 -2.08 8.90 6.95
CA VAL A 181 -3.50 8.62 6.72
C VAL A 181 -4.37 9.82 7.14
N THR A 182 -4.18 10.31 8.37
CA THR A 182 -4.94 11.43 8.91
C THR A 182 -4.81 12.68 8.05
N ASN A 183 -3.59 13.02 7.67
CA ASN A 183 -3.31 14.23 6.88
C ASN A 183 -3.87 14.13 5.45
N THR A 184 -3.86 12.93 4.87
CA THR A 184 -4.35 12.70 3.51
C THR A 184 -5.86 12.67 3.42
N LEU A 185 -6.52 11.99 4.35
CA LEU A 185 -7.95 11.75 4.29
C LEU A 185 -8.75 12.84 5.00
N LYS A 186 -8.15 13.56 5.95
CA LYS A 186 -8.79 14.59 6.79
C LYS A 186 -10.07 14.11 7.48
N LEU A 187 -10.16 12.81 7.73
CA LEU A 187 -11.29 12.12 8.33
C LEU A 187 -10.80 11.23 9.47
N PRO A 188 -11.61 11.00 10.52
CA PRO A 188 -11.31 9.99 11.51
C PRO A 188 -11.30 8.60 10.84
N PHE A 189 -10.37 7.75 11.23
CA PHE A 189 -10.26 6.38 10.74
C PHE A 189 -10.10 5.40 11.90
N THR A 190 -10.43 4.14 11.64
CA THR A 190 -10.25 3.03 12.57
C THR A 190 -9.36 1.98 11.92
N ILE A 191 -8.38 1.48 12.66
CA ILE A 191 -7.56 0.37 12.21
C ILE A 191 -8.24 -0.93 12.58
N LEU A 192 -8.48 -1.78 11.59
CA LEU A 192 -8.89 -3.15 11.79
C LEU A 192 -7.64 -4.02 11.88
N SER A 193 -7.48 -4.73 12.97
CA SER A 193 -6.43 -5.71 13.16
C SER A 193 -6.99 -7.05 13.60
N PRO A 194 -6.31 -8.17 13.32
CA PRO A 194 -6.69 -9.47 13.84
C PRO A 194 -6.68 -9.43 15.37
N MET A 195 -7.72 -9.98 15.99
CA MET A 195 -7.71 -10.19 17.43
C MET A 195 -6.70 -11.30 17.73
N MET A 196 -5.66 -10.98 18.48
CA MET A 196 -4.79 -12.00 19.04
C MET A 196 -5.61 -12.77 20.06
N GLU A 197 -5.89 -14.04 19.76
CA GLU A 197 -6.46 -14.97 20.72
C GLU A 197 -5.49 -15.08 21.89
N LYS A 198 -5.91 -14.61 23.06
CA LYS A 198 -5.15 -14.87 24.29
C LYS A 198 -5.29 -16.36 24.56
N GLU A 199 -4.23 -17.12 24.31
CA GLU A 199 -4.11 -18.45 24.88
C GLU A 199 -4.30 -18.35 26.40
N LYS A 200 -5.29 -19.12 26.88
CA LYS A 200 -5.49 -19.39 28.30
C LYS A 200 -4.64 -20.57 28.72
#